data_6d120c95b07a6f8706e7e232d3bca8e5
#
_entry.id   6d120c95b07a6f8706e7e232d3bca8e5
#
_cell.length_a   1.000
_cell.length_b   1.000
_cell.length_c   1.000
_cell.angle_alpha   90.00
_cell.angle_beta   90.00
_cell.angle_gamma   90.00
#
_symmetry.space_group_name_H-M   'P 1'
#
loop_
_entity.id
_entity.type
_entity.pdbx_description
1 polymer ?
#
loop_
_entity_poly.entity_id
_entity_poly.type
_entity_poly.pdbx_seq_one_letter_code
_entity_poly.pdbx_strand_id
1 'polypeptide(L)'
;TFINGINSDAFNHEEFAGSEDAQQTATHYFGNRSESIMTIPDVLSAQFLGVAAYNKPALGLNILRNYVLGQKRFDFAFQTYIKRWAFKHPTPWDFFRTMENAAGEDLSWFWREGFIENYKLDQGVKEVKYVSNDPQKGALITIENLEQMALPVSMEITQDNGKKETWNLPVEIW
;
A
#
# COMPACT_ATOMS: atom_id res chain seq x y z
N THR A 1 -1.68 0.23 15.38
CA THR A 1 -2.47 0.12 14.13
C THR A 1 -1.82 -0.84 13.14
N PHE A 2 -0.66 -0.50 12.53
CA PHE A 2 0.01 -1.39 11.55
C PHE A 2 0.38 -2.77 12.14
N ILE A 3 1.06 -2.80 13.29
CA ILE A 3 1.45 -4.06 13.97
C ILE A 3 0.23 -4.85 14.40
N ASN A 4 -0.81 -4.21 14.90
CA ASN A 4 -2.04 -4.87 15.30
C ASN A 4 -2.74 -5.53 14.11
N GLY A 5 -2.77 -4.87 12.95
CA GLY A 5 -3.32 -5.44 11.72
C GLY A 5 -2.58 -6.69 11.24
N ILE A 6 -1.25 -6.77 11.44
CA ILE A 6 -0.45 -7.96 11.09
C ILE A 6 -0.69 -9.12 12.08
N ASN A 7 -0.90 -8.81 13.35
CA ASN A 7 -0.98 -9.77 14.44
C ASN A 7 -2.40 -9.88 15.02
N SER A 8 -3.43 -9.59 14.23
CA SER A 8 -4.82 -9.55 14.68
C SER A 8 -5.25 -10.83 15.42
N ASP A 9 -4.80 -12.00 14.94
CA ASP A 9 -5.15 -13.27 15.56
C ASP A 9 -4.46 -13.49 16.91
N ALA A 10 -3.27 -12.93 17.11
CA ALA A 10 -2.52 -13.05 18.36
C ALA A 10 -2.95 -12.05 19.43
N PHE A 11 -3.45 -10.87 19.03
CA PHE A 11 -3.78 -9.76 19.93
C PHE A 11 -5.27 -9.39 19.94
N ASN A 12 -6.11 -10.20 19.32
CA ASN A 12 -7.54 -9.94 19.15
C ASN A 12 -8.34 -9.85 20.45
N HIS A 13 -7.73 -10.19 21.59
CA HIS A 13 -8.34 -10.17 22.92
C HIS A 13 -7.88 -8.99 23.79
N GLU A 14 -6.97 -8.14 23.26
CA GLU A 14 -6.48 -7.00 24.03
C GLU A 14 -7.28 -5.73 23.71
N GLU A 15 -7.82 -5.14 24.75
CA GLU A 15 -8.69 -3.95 24.72
C GLU A 15 -8.05 -2.73 24.04
N PHE A 16 -6.73 -2.73 23.87
CA PHE A 16 -5.93 -1.67 23.25
C PHE A 16 -5.52 -1.94 21.81
N ALA A 17 -5.75 -3.13 21.31
CA ALA A 17 -5.47 -3.50 19.93
C ALA A 17 -6.69 -3.19 19.06
N GLY A 18 -7.01 -1.95 18.86
CA GLY A 18 -7.98 -1.56 17.83
C GLY A 18 -7.54 -2.12 16.48
N SER A 19 -8.09 -3.26 16.09
CA SER A 19 -7.79 -3.95 14.86
C SER A 19 -8.79 -3.55 13.78
N GLU A 20 -8.60 -2.37 13.22
CA GLU A 20 -9.17 -2.16 11.90
C GLU A 20 -8.29 -2.93 10.92
N ASP A 21 -8.89 -3.84 10.17
CA ASP A 21 -8.19 -4.49 9.06
C ASP A 21 -7.91 -3.46 7.94
N ALA A 22 -7.08 -3.84 6.96
CA ALA A 22 -6.71 -2.94 5.87
C ALA A 22 -7.93 -2.47 5.07
N GLN A 23 -8.99 -3.29 4.98
CA GLN A 23 -10.21 -2.94 4.25
C GLN A 23 -11.03 -1.90 5.00
N GLN A 24 -11.16 -2.01 6.32
CA GLN A 24 -11.83 -1.01 7.14
C GLN A 24 -11.05 0.32 7.12
N THR A 25 -9.73 0.25 7.26
CA THR A 25 -8.85 1.42 7.15
C THR A 25 -8.98 2.12 5.80
N ALA A 26 -9.04 1.35 4.69
CA ALA A 26 -9.23 1.90 3.35
C ALA A 26 -10.59 2.61 3.21
N THR A 27 -11.66 2.06 3.78
CA THR A 27 -13.00 2.67 3.77
C THR A 27 -12.99 4.05 4.45
N HIS A 28 -12.35 4.17 5.60
CA HIS A 28 -12.18 5.46 6.28
C HIS A 28 -11.35 6.45 5.48
N TYR A 29 -10.31 5.97 4.79
CA TYR A 29 -9.45 6.80 3.95
C TYR A 29 -10.18 7.36 2.73
N PHE A 30 -10.93 6.54 1.99
CA PHE A 30 -11.61 6.96 0.77
C PHE A 30 -12.88 7.79 1.03
N GLY A 31 -13.51 7.64 2.20
CA GLY A 31 -14.74 8.35 2.56
C GLY A 31 -14.54 9.80 3.01
N ASN A 32 -13.33 10.21 3.37
CA ASN A 32 -13.03 11.51 3.97
C ASN A 32 -11.98 12.28 3.16
N ARG A 33 -12.03 13.61 3.23
CA ARG A 33 -10.89 14.44 2.82
C ARG A 33 -9.71 14.09 3.71
N SER A 34 -8.61 13.62 3.14
CA SER A 34 -7.39 13.31 3.88
C SER A 34 -6.34 14.38 3.63
N GLU A 35 -5.50 14.62 4.62
CA GLU A 35 -4.31 15.45 4.51
C GLU A 35 -3.08 14.57 4.28
N SER A 36 -1.97 15.17 3.80
CA SER A 36 -0.70 14.47 3.68
C SER A 36 -0.23 13.95 5.05
N ILE A 37 0.38 12.76 5.08
CA ILE A 37 1.01 12.21 6.29
C ILE A 37 2.11 13.16 6.82
N MET A 38 2.76 13.91 5.92
CA MET A 38 3.84 14.84 6.27
C MET A 38 3.34 16.23 6.71
N THR A 39 2.03 16.41 6.84
CA THR A 39 1.49 17.67 7.38
C THR A 39 1.95 17.88 8.82
N ILE A 40 2.47 19.07 9.10
CA ILE A 40 2.96 19.42 10.44
C ILE A 40 1.80 19.36 11.44
N PRO A 41 1.96 18.72 12.60
CA PRO A 41 0.88 18.54 13.57
C PRO A 41 0.17 19.82 14.01
N ASP A 42 0.89 20.93 14.08
CA ASP A 42 0.34 22.23 14.50
C ASP A 42 -0.68 22.83 13.52
N VAL A 43 -0.62 22.41 12.25
CA VAL A 43 -1.54 22.91 11.21
C VAL A 43 -2.52 21.82 10.73
N LEU A 44 -2.31 20.58 11.17
CA LEU A 44 -3.18 19.46 10.84
C LEU A 44 -4.56 19.66 11.48
N SER A 45 -5.60 19.57 10.67
CA SER A 45 -6.97 19.65 11.18
C SER A 45 -7.28 18.51 12.16
N ALA A 46 -7.83 18.85 13.33
CA ALA A 46 -8.13 17.88 14.37
C ALA A 46 -9.02 16.71 13.89
N GLN A 47 -9.93 16.98 12.96
CA GLN A 47 -10.81 15.96 12.37
C GLN A 47 -10.05 14.93 11.49
N PHE A 48 -8.87 15.28 10.95
CA PHE A 48 -8.06 14.42 10.10
C PHE A 48 -6.86 13.80 10.81
N LEU A 49 -6.62 14.18 12.07
CA LEU A 49 -5.47 13.68 12.84
C LEU A 49 -5.44 12.14 12.88
N GLY A 50 -6.56 11.50 13.17
CA GLY A 50 -6.65 10.04 13.21
C GLY A 50 -6.29 9.39 11.86
N VAL A 51 -6.82 9.94 10.77
CA VAL A 51 -6.56 9.42 9.43
C VAL A 51 -5.09 9.64 9.04
N ALA A 52 -4.57 10.86 9.16
CA ALA A 52 -3.22 11.20 8.71
C ALA A 52 -2.12 10.57 9.57
N ALA A 53 -2.31 10.49 10.90
CA ALA A 53 -1.28 10.02 11.81
C ALA A 53 -1.30 8.50 12.04
N TYR A 54 -2.43 7.83 11.81
CA TYR A 54 -2.58 6.40 12.11
C TYR A 54 -3.05 5.57 10.91
N ASN A 55 -4.21 5.89 10.34
CA ASN A 55 -4.84 5.01 9.37
C ASN A 55 -4.09 5.00 8.02
N LYS A 56 -3.79 6.18 7.50
CA LYS A 56 -3.10 6.33 6.22
C LYS A 56 -1.68 5.74 6.23
N PRO A 57 -0.81 6.05 7.22
CA PRO A 57 0.51 5.40 7.26
C PRO A 57 0.42 3.89 7.52
N ALA A 58 -0.55 3.41 8.32
CA ALA A 58 -0.76 1.98 8.51
C ALA A 58 -1.15 1.28 7.20
N LEU A 59 -2.07 1.86 6.43
CA LEU A 59 -2.45 1.36 5.11
C LEU A 59 -1.25 1.36 4.15
N GLY A 60 -0.51 2.46 4.08
CA GLY A 60 0.70 2.57 3.26
C GLY A 60 1.72 1.49 3.58
N LEU A 61 2.01 1.24 4.85
CA LEU A 61 2.93 0.18 5.27
C LEU A 61 2.40 -1.23 4.94
N ASN A 62 1.09 -1.46 5.04
CA ASN A 62 0.47 -2.72 4.61
C ASN A 62 0.60 -2.92 3.10
N ILE A 63 0.39 -1.89 2.30
CA ILE A 63 0.59 -1.92 0.84
C ILE A 63 2.05 -2.23 0.52
N LEU A 64 2.98 -1.50 1.12
CA LEU A 64 4.41 -1.72 0.92
C LEU A 64 4.83 -3.15 1.25
N ARG A 65 4.31 -3.69 2.37
CA ARG A 65 4.60 -5.05 2.83
C ARG A 65 4.05 -6.14 1.92
N ASN A 66 2.79 -5.99 1.50
CA ASN A 66 2.08 -7.09 0.85
C ASN A 66 2.17 -7.05 -0.68
N TYR A 67 2.31 -5.86 -1.28
CA TYR A 67 2.19 -5.68 -2.72
C TYR A 67 3.45 -5.15 -3.40
N VAL A 68 4.30 -4.40 -2.69
CA VAL A 68 5.52 -3.81 -3.26
C VAL A 68 6.75 -4.66 -2.95
N LEU A 69 7.13 -4.76 -1.68
CA LEU A 69 8.36 -5.46 -1.26
C LEU A 69 8.17 -6.96 -1.04
N GLY A 70 6.96 -7.37 -0.70
CA GLY A 70 6.70 -8.70 -0.14
C GLY A 70 7.11 -8.80 1.34
N GLN A 71 6.44 -9.69 2.07
CA GLN A 71 6.52 -9.77 3.53
C GLN A 71 7.95 -9.95 4.05
N LYS A 72 8.73 -10.85 3.46
CA LYS A 72 10.09 -11.15 3.96
C LYS A 72 11.02 -9.95 3.88
N ARG A 73 11.03 -9.23 2.76
CA ARG A 73 11.90 -8.06 2.56
C ARG A 73 11.45 -6.90 3.43
N PHE A 74 10.15 -6.65 3.47
CA PHE A 74 9.59 -5.61 4.32
C PHE A 74 9.89 -5.87 5.80
N ASP A 75 9.61 -7.07 6.31
CA ASP A 75 9.80 -7.41 7.72
C ASP A 75 11.28 -7.30 8.13
N PHE A 76 12.20 -7.71 7.25
CA PHE A 76 13.63 -7.50 7.47
C PHE A 76 14.02 -6.00 7.54
N ALA A 77 13.52 -5.20 6.60
CA ALA A 77 13.79 -3.77 6.56
C ALA A 77 13.20 -3.06 7.79
N PHE A 78 11.96 -3.39 8.15
CA PHE A 78 11.30 -2.81 9.30
C PHE A 78 11.98 -3.18 10.63
N GLN A 79 12.38 -4.44 10.80
CA GLN A 79 13.18 -4.86 11.96
C GLN A 79 14.52 -4.15 12.02
N THR A 80 15.16 -3.93 10.86
CA THR A 80 16.41 -3.17 10.77
C THR A 80 16.20 -1.74 11.21
N TYR A 81 15.10 -1.10 10.79
CA TYR A 81 14.74 0.22 11.26
C TYR A 81 14.57 0.26 12.79
N ILE A 82 13.78 -0.65 13.35
CA ILE A 82 13.57 -0.71 14.81
C ILE A 82 14.90 -0.88 15.56
N LYS A 83 15.77 -1.82 15.13
CA LYS A 83 17.07 -2.04 15.77
C LYS A 83 18.01 -0.82 15.68
N ARG A 84 18.01 -0.13 14.54
CA ARG A 84 18.89 1.03 14.27
C ARG A 84 18.46 2.26 15.07
N TRP A 85 17.15 2.45 15.22
CA TRP A 85 16.57 3.66 15.75
C TRP A 85 15.93 3.54 17.12
N ALA A 86 15.91 2.34 17.73
CA ALA A 86 15.41 2.13 19.08
C ALA A 86 16.06 3.12 20.06
N PHE A 87 15.24 3.76 20.90
CA PHE A 87 15.63 4.77 21.88
C PHE A 87 16.30 6.03 21.30
N LYS A 88 16.13 6.29 20.00
CA LYS A 88 16.59 7.49 19.32
C LYS A 88 15.37 8.27 18.78
N HIS A 89 15.60 9.42 18.19
CA HIS A 89 14.57 10.29 17.62
C HIS A 89 14.72 10.40 16.09
N PRO A 90 14.31 9.37 15.33
CA PRO A 90 14.41 9.41 13.88
C PRO A 90 13.41 10.41 13.29
N THR A 91 13.82 11.01 12.19
CA THR A 91 12.94 11.75 11.30
C THR A 91 12.21 10.80 10.34
N PRO A 92 11.13 11.22 9.65
CA PRO A 92 10.54 10.42 8.58
C PRO A 92 11.54 10.02 7.48
N TRP A 93 12.49 10.90 7.16
CA TRP A 93 13.55 10.63 6.19
C TRP A 93 14.51 9.52 6.63
N ASP A 94 14.77 9.40 7.92
CA ASP A 94 15.56 8.30 8.46
C ASP A 94 14.84 6.96 8.33
N PHE A 95 13.51 6.97 8.46
CA PHE A 95 12.68 5.81 8.19
C PHE A 95 12.76 5.43 6.71
N PHE A 96 12.48 6.34 5.79
CA PHE A 96 12.47 6.08 4.35
C PHE A 96 13.83 5.52 3.89
N ARG A 97 14.92 6.21 4.20
CA ARG A 97 16.27 5.76 3.83
C ARG A 97 16.65 4.41 4.45
N THR A 98 16.19 4.13 5.67
CA THR A 98 16.47 2.84 6.30
C THR A 98 15.72 1.72 5.61
N MET A 99 14.47 1.94 5.27
CA MET A 99 13.67 0.96 4.53
C MET A 99 14.26 0.66 3.16
N GLU A 100 14.60 1.69 2.38
CA GLU A 100 15.25 1.54 1.07
C GLU A 100 16.57 0.81 1.15
N ASN A 101 17.47 1.24 2.07
CA ASN A 101 18.78 0.64 2.26
C ASN A 101 18.68 -0.84 2.65
N ALA A 102 17.78 -1.19 3.58
CA ALA A 102 17.64 -2.56 4.05
C ALA A 102 16.87 -3.44 3.05
N ALA A 103 15.92 -2.91 2.33
CA ALA A 103 15.19 -3.62 1.28
C ALA A 103 16.01 -3.77 -0.01
N GLY A 104 17.03 -2.92 -0.21
CA GLY A 104 17.84 -2.89 -1.44
C GLY A 104 17.04 -2.44 -2.67
N GLU A 105 16.12 -1.49 -2.49
CA GLU A 105 15.23 -0.99 -3.55
C GLU A 105 14.95 0.50 -3.37
N ASP A 106 14.89 1.24 -4.47
CA ASP A 106 14.48 2.63 -4.48
C ASP A 106 12.95 2.70 -4.34
N LEU A 107 12.49 3.26 -3.23
CA LEU A 107 11.08 3.46 -2.90
C LEU A 107 10.69 4.94 -2.93
N SER A 108 11.52 5.80 -3.51
CA SER A 108 11.29 7.26 -3.54
C SER A 108 9.95 7.62 -4.18
N TRP A 109 9.55 6.90 -5.22
CA TRP A 109 8.23 7.03 -5.87
C TRP A 109 7.10 6.75 -4.87
N PHE A 110 7.20 5.66 -4.11
CA PHE A 110 6.18 5.24 -3.14
C PHE A 110 6.03 6.24 -1.98
N TRP A 111 7.18 6.71 -1.42
CA TRP A 111 7.17 7.70 -0.36
C TRP A 111 6.59 9.03 -0.84
N ARG A 112 6.98 9.44 -2.04
CA ARG A 112 6.45 10.68 -2.63
C ARG A 112 4.94 10.63 -2.77
N GLU A 113 4.42 9.62 -3.43
CA GLU A 113 3.00 9.52 -3.77
C GLU A 113 2.11 9.25 -2.55
N GLY A 114 2.52 8.34 -1.68
CA GLY A 114 1.70 7.86 -0.57
C GLY A 114 1.89 8.62 0.74
N PHE A 115 3.05 9.25 0.96
CA PHE A 115 3.39 9.88 2.24
C PHE A 115 3.58 11.40 2.16
N ILE A 116 4.28 11.88 1.13
CA ILE A 116 4.60 13.31 0.98
C ILE A 116 3.46 14.04 0.30
N GLU A 117 3.05 13.55 -0.86
CA GLU A 117 1.88 14.06 -1.57
C GLU A 117 0.61 13.41 -1.01
N ASN A 118 -0.53 13.90 -1.44
CA ASN A 118 -1.82 13.33 -1.03
C ASN A 118 -2.51 12.65 -2.22
N TYR A 119 -1.75 11.83 -2.98
CA TYR A 119 -2.25 11.17 -4.16
C TYR A 119 -3.21 10.04 -3.79
N LYS A 120 -4.20 9.84 -4.64
CA LYS A 120 -5.17 8.76 -4.52
C LYS A 120 -4.82 7.64 -5.46
N LEU A 121 -5.18 6.44 -5.07
CA LEU A 121 -5.08 5.24 -5.88
C LEU A 121 -6.45 4.88 -6.45
N ASP A 122 -6.53 4.76 -7.77
CA ASP A 122 -7.69 4.20 -8.46
C ASP A 122 -7.22 3.54 -9.76
N GLN A 123 -7.05 2.23 -9.72
CA GLN A 123 -6.59 1.41 -10.83
C GLN A 123 -7.65 0.37 -11.17
N GLY A 124 -7.91 0.16 -12.44
CA GLY A 124 -8.95 -0.75 -12.88
C GLY A 124 -8.72 -1.38 -14.25
N VAL A 125 -9.55 -2.36 -14.55
CA VAL A 125 -9.62 -2.93 -15.89
C VAL A 125 -10.56 -2.06 -16.72
N LYS A 126 -10.02 -1.43 -17.75
CA LYS A 126 -10.80 -0.61 -18.68
C LYS A 126 -11.57 -1.45 -19.67
N GLU A 127 -10.93 -2.45 -20.22
CA GLU A 127 -11.50 -3.23 -21.32
C GLU A 127 -10.83 -4.60 -21.43
N VAL A 128 -11.62 -5.59 -21.83
CA VAL A 128 -11.15 -6.90 -22.26
C VAL A 128 -11.72 -7.20 -23.65
N LYS A 129 -10.85 -7.44 -24.63
CA LYS A 129 -11.23 -7.77 -26.01
C LYS A 129 -10.54 -9.03 -26.48
N TYR A 130 -11.27 -9.92 -27.15
CA TYR A 130 -10.66 -11.05 -27.82
C TYR A 130 -9.85 -10.64 -29.04
N VAL A 131 -8.68 -11.21 -29.21
CA VAL A 131 -7.82 -10.95 -30.37
C VAL A 131 -8.55 -11.41 -31.64
N SER A 132 -8.75 -10.50 -32.58
CA SER A 132 -9.53 -10.74 -33.82
C SER A 132 -10.97 -11.22 -33.59
N ASN A 133 -11.58 -10.87 -32.45
CA ASN A 133 -12.89 -11.37 -32.01
C ASN A 133 -12.96 -12.92 -31.89
N ASP A 134 -11.85 -13.58 -31.65
CA ASP A 134 -11.74 -15.04 -31.56
C ASP A 134 -11.22 -15.42 -30.15
N PRO A 135 -12.05 -16.04 -29.29
CA PRO A 135 -11.63 -16.47 -27.95
C PRO A 135 -10.44 -17.41 -27.93
N GLN A 136 -10.23 -18.18 -29.01
CA GLN A 136 -9.10 -19.14 -29.10
C GLN A 136 -7.76 -18.45 -29.34
N LYS A 137 -7.76 -17.20 -29.77
CA LYS A 137 -6.54 -16.39 -29.99
C LYS A 137 -6.10 -15.60 -28.76
N GLY A 138 -6.82 -15.74 -27.66
CA GLY A 138 -6.54 -15.02 -26.42
C GLY A 138 -7.27 -13.66 -26.33
N ALA A 139 -6.98 -12.93 -25.26
CA ALA A 139 -7.60 -11.65 -24.99
C ALA A 139 -6.55 -10.54 -24.72
N LEU A 140 -6.88 -9.32 -25.11
CA LEU A 140 -6.18 -8.11 -24.73
C LEU A 140 -6.89 -7.52 -23.52
N ILE A 141 -6.18 -7.35 -22.43
CA ILE A 141 -6.67 -6.71 -21.21
C ILE A 141 -6.06 -5.32 -21.15
N THR A 142 -6.89 -4.30 -21.19
CA THR A 142 -6.45 -2.91 -21.01
C THR A 142 -6.73 -2.50 -19.58
N ILE A 143 -5.68 -2.08 -18.88
CA ILE A 143 -5.76 -1.52 -17.54
C ILE A 143 -5.57 -0.01 -17.62
N GLU A 144 -6.15 0.72 -16.67
CA GLU A 144 -6.01 2.17 -16.57
C GLU A 144 -5.76 2.59 -15.13
N ASN A 145 -5.03 3.68 -14.96
CA ASN A 145 -4.87 4.39 -13.71
C ASN A 145 -5.67 5.69 -13.79
N LEU A 146 -6.68 5.82 -12.95
CA LEU A 146 -7.63 6.94 -12.97
C LEU A 146 -7.22 8.07 -12.02
N GLU A 147 -6.29 7.81 -11.13
CA GLU A 147 -5.77 8.77 -10.15
C GLU A 147 -4.24 8.87 -10.23
N GLN A 148 -3.63 9.65 -9.35
CA GLN A 148 -2.22 10.03 -9.48
C GLN A 148 -1.25 9.00 -8.91
N MET A 149 -1.70 8.17 -7.95
CA MET A 149 -0.84 7.16 -7.33
C MET A 149 -0.74 5.93 -8.24
N ALA A 150 0.48 5.45 -8.46
CA ALA A 150 0.76 4.23 -9.20
C ALA A 150 1.18 3.11 -8.23
N LEU A 151 0.64 1.91 -8.43
CA LEU A 151 1.06 0.71 -7.70
C LEU A 151 1.25 -0.46 -8.67
N PRO A 152 2.05 -1.47 -8.30
CA PRO A 152 2.07 -2.75 -9.01
C PRO A 152 0.67 -3.35 -9.10
N VAL A 153 0.37 -3.99 -10.21
CA VAL A 153 -0.95 -4.60 -10.44
C VAL A 153 -0.86 -6.12 -10.32
N SER A 154 -1.72 -6.69 -9.48
CA SER A 154 -1.93 -8.13 -9.41
C SER A 154 -3.32 -8.47 -9.93
N MET A 155 -3.40 -9.29 -10.99
CA MET A 155 -4.64 -9.71 -11.61
C MET A 155 -4.80 -11.22 -11.54
N GLU A 156 -5.98 -11.70 -11.18
CA GLU A 156 -6.37 -13.09 -11.36
C GLU A 156 -7.27 -13.21 -12.60
N ILE A 157 -6.86 -14.06 -13.51
CA ILE A 157 -7.59 -14.36 -14.74
C ILE A 157 -8.17 -15.77 -14.61
N THR A 158 -9.50 -15.89 -14.67
CA THR A 158 -10.18 -17.17 -14.68
C THR A 158 -10.62 -17.51 -16.10
N GLN A 159 -10.13 -18.62 -16.62
CA GLN A 159 -10.52 -19.15 -17.94
C GLN A 159 -11.86 -19.88 -17.87
N ASP A 160 -12.55 -20.09 -19.01
CA ASP A 160 -13.83 -20.79 -19.10
C ASP A 160 -13.78 -22.23 -18.56
N ASN A 161 -12.61 -22.87 -18.60
CA ASN A 161 -12.36 -24.20 -18.03
C ASN A 161 -12.15 -24.19 -16.51
N GLY A 162 -12.26 -23.01 -15.86
CA GLY A 162 -12.02 -22.81 -14.43
C GLY A 162 -10.54 -22.69 -14.02
N LYS A 163 -9.60 -22.76 -14.97
CA LYS A 163 -8.18 -22.54 -14.68
C LYS A 163 -7.94 -21.09 -14.30
N LYS A 164 -7.21 -20.87 -13.21
CA LYS A 164 -6.83 -19.55 -12.72
C LYS A 164 -5.36 -19.28 -12.98
N GLU A 165 -5.06 -18.09 -13.43
CA GLU A 165 -3.68 -17.60 -13.61
C GLU A 165 -3.57 -16.23 -12.92
N THR A 166 -2.47 -16.03 -12.18
CA THR A 166 -2.17 -14.74 -11.54
C THR A 166 -1.04 -14.05 -12.29
N TRP A 167 -1.28 -12.82 -12.72
CA TRP A 167 -0.29 -11.99 -13.37
C TRP A 167 0.07 -10.83 -12.46
N ASN A 168 1.38 -10.65 -12.24
CA ASN A 168 1.91 -9.53 -11.45
C ASN A 168 2.67 -8.61 -12.40
N LEU A 169 2.22 -7.38 -12.50
CA LEU A 169 2.82 -6.35 -13.32
C LEU A 169 3.50 -5.34 -12.40
N PRO A 170 4.76 -4.98 -12.67
CA PRO A 170 5.50 -4.04 -11.83
C PRO A 170 4.96 -2.61 -12.00
N VAL A 171 5.37 -1.71 -11.11
CA VAL A 171 4.88 -0.31 -11.13
C VAL A 171 5.28 0.43 -12.39
N GLU A 172 6.38 0.05 -13.02
CA GLU A 172 6.93 0.67 -14.23
C GLU A 172 6.05 0.54 -15.47
N ILE A 173 4.93 -0.17 -15.37
CA ILE A 173 3.93 -0.21 -16.45
C ILE A 173 3.16 1.10 -16.61
N TRP A 174 3.16 1.94 -15.57
CA TRP A 174 2.54 3.25 -15.53
C TRP A 174 3.55 4.35 -15.92
#